data_2c34eac14d57d36cbf0ad93d07c24b97
#
_entry.id   2c34eac14d57d36cbf0ad93d07c24b97
#
_cell.length_a   1.000
_cell.length_b   1.000
_cell.length_c   1.000
_cell.angle_alpha   90.00
_cell.angle_beta   90.00
_cell.angle_gamma   90.00
#
_symmetry.space_group_name_H-M   'P 1'
#
loop_
_entity.id
_entity.type
_entity.pdbx_description
1 polymer ?
#
loop_
_entity_poly.entity_id
_entity_poly.type
_entity_poly.pdbx_seq_one_letter_code
_entity_poly.pdbx_strand_id
1 'polypeptide(L)'
;KKEISMIILAGGASSRMGRDKSDLTIDGKTFLEMQIEKGEKLGISDILLSGYHGENKYKYPIIPDRFPGKGPLGGLEACFRKAKNPYCLVLGVDVPLVPAEELAALIRQSLHSDAKAVILSHGGHEEPLMGVYRTELADAMLEEITLRKGAVFAFLRKNGYECYESQAVAWYFSNINDSETYKEIAGNH
;
A
#
# COMPACT_ATOMS: atom_id res chain seq x y z
N LYS A 1 -14.83 -15.02 -7.54
CA LYS A 1 -14.29 -13.66 -7.82
C LYS A 1 -13.98 -13.03 -6.49
N LYS A 2 -12.72 -12.63 -6.26
CA LYS A 2 -12.33 -12.00 -5.00
C LYS A 2 -12.97 -10.61 -4.93
N GLU A 3 -13.70 -10.32 -3.88
CA GLU A 3 -14.33 -9.02 -3.62
C GLU A 3 -13.32 -8.04 -3.00
N ILE A 4 -12.17 -7.88 -3.63
CA ILE A 4 -11.07 -7.06 -3.16
C ILE A 4 -10.53 -6.17 -4.27
N SER A 5 -10.30 -4.92 -3.93
CA SER A 5 -9.54 -3.95 -4.73
C SER A 5 -8.12 -3.83 -4.20
N MET A 6 -7.21 -3.25 -4.97
CA MET A 6 -5.85 -2.97 -4.53
C MET A 6 -5.54 -1.50 -4.72
N ILE A 7 -4.91 -0.90 -3.72
CA ILE A 7 -4.39 0.45 -3.79
C ILE A 7 -2.87 0.39 -3.70
N ILE A 8 -2.20 0.93 -4.70
CA ILE A 8 -0.76 1.11 -4.68
C ILE A 8 -0.47 2.57 -4.36
N LEU A 9 0.17 2.80 -3.21
CA LEU A 9 0.60 4.13 -2.79
C LEU A 9 1.89 4.50 -3.54
N ALA A 10 1.74 5.26 -4.61
CA ALA A 10 2.80 5.66 -5.53
C ALA A 10 3.16 7.16 -5.43
N GLY A 11 2.47 7.91 -4.59
CA GLY A 11 2.72 9.33 -4.34
C GLY A 11 3.83 9.55 -3.32
N GLY A 12 4.38 10.76 -3.34
CA GLY A 12 5.45 11.20 -2.47
C GLY A 12 6.74 11.44 -3.25
N ALA A 13 7.23 12.68 -3.18
CA ALA A 13 8.52 13.04 -3.77
C ALA A 13 9.64 12.34 -2.97
N SER A 14 10.38 11.46 -3.59
CA SER A 14 11.62 10.96 -3.02
C SER A 14 12.76 11.95 -3.30
N SER A 15 12.66 13.12 -2.64
CA SER A 15 13.64 14.20 -2.77
C SER A 15 15.08 13.73 -2.45
N ARG A 16 15.22 12.72 -1.59
CA ARG A 16 16.51 12.12 -1.23
C ARG A 16 17.13 11.28 -2.34
N MET A 17 16.34 10.79 -3.29
CA MET A 17 16.79 9.93 -4.39
C MET A 17 16.86 10.67 -5.73
N GLY A 18 16.36 11.90 -5.81
CA GLY A 18 16.37 12.71 -7.02
C GLY A 18 15.44 12.24 -8.14
N ARG A 19 14.60 11.23 -7.91
CA ARG A 19 13.58 10.73 -8.83
C ARG A 19 12.44 10.04 -8.09
N ASP A 20 11.33 9.86 -8.76
CA ASP A 20 10.17 9.16 -8.20
C ASP A 20 10.51 7.68 -7.90
N LYS A 21 10.20 7.21 -6.70
CA LYS A 21 10.42 5.82 -6.29
C LYS A 21 9.67 4.82 -7.18
N SER A 22 8.53 5.22 -7.70
CA SER A 22 7.73 4.39 -8.60
C SER A 22 8.47 4.00 -9.87
N ASP A 23 9.41 4.84 -10.31
CA ASP A 23 10.20 4.64 -11.54
C ASP A 23 11.58 4.00 -11.27
N LEU A 24 11.94 3.71 -10.02
CA LEU A 24 13.14 2.94 -9.70
C LEU A 24 12.96 1.50 -10.19
N THR A 25 14.06 0.88 -10.62
CA THR A 25 14.04 -0.47 -11.21
C THR A 25 14.90 -1.47 -10.46
N ILE A 26 14.42 -2.71 -10.40
CA ILE A 26 15.19 -3.89 -10.04
C ILE A 26 14.98 -4.90 -11.18
N ASP A 27 16.06 -5.44 -11.72
CA ASP A 27 16.03 -6.41 -12.82
C ASP A 27 15.18 -5.95 -14.04
N GLY A 28 15.25 -4.65 -14.35
CA GLY A 28 14.56 -4.06 -15.49
C GLY A 28 13.07 -3.74 -15.28
N LYS A 29 12.51 -4.03 -14.11
CA LYS A 29 11.12 -3.68 -13.75
C LYS A 29 11.07 -2.52 -12.77
N THR A 30 10.17 -1.59 -12.99
CA THR A 30 9.94 -0.51 -12.02
C THR A 30 9.27 -1.04 -10.74
N PHE A 31 9.43 -0.34 -9.63
CA PHE A 31 8.76 -0.68 -8.38
C PHE A 31 7.25 -0.72 -8.54
N LEU A 32 6.69 0.22 -9.30
CA LEU A 32 5.26 0.23 -9.58
C LEU A 32 4.81 -0.99 -10.38
N GLU A 33 5.56 -1.38 -11.43
CA GLU A 33 5.30 -2.60 -12.21
C GLU A 33 5.31 -3.84 -11.33
N MET A 34 6.29 -3.95 -10.43
CA MET A 34 6.38 -5.09 -9.49
C MET A 34 5.14 -5.20 -8.61
N GLN A 35 4.60 -4.08 -8.12
CA GLN A 35 3.40 -4.09 -7.29
C GLN A 35 2.13 -4.41 -8.09
N ILE A 36 2.01 -3.87 -9.30
CA ILE A 36 0.91 -4.18 -10.21
C ILE A 36 0.88 -5.68 -10.52
N GLU A 37 2.01 -6.26 -10.89
CA GLU A 37 2.12 -7.70 -11.19
C GLU A 37 1.70 -8.59 -10.01
N LYS A 38 2.02 -8.19 -8.78
CA LYS A 38 1.55 -8.92 -7.58
C LYS A 38 0.04 -8.89 -7.48
N GLY A 39 -0.59 -7.74 -7.69
CA GLY A 39 -2.04 -7.61 -7.71
C GLY A 39 -2.67 -8.51 -8.78
N GLU A 40 -2.13 -8.51 -9.98
CA GLU A 40 -2.59 -9.36 -11.08
C GLU A 40 -2.40 -10.86 -10.76
N LYS A 41 -1.24 -11.25 -10.22
CA LYS A 41 -0.97 -12.62 -9.76
C LYS A 41 -1.96 -13.07 -8.68
N LEU A 42 -2.39 -12.17 -7.81
CA LEU A 42 -3.40 -12.43 -6.79
C LEU A 42 -4.84 -12.49 -7.34
N GLY A 43 -5.03 -12.21 -8.63
CA GLY A 43 -6.33 -12.20 -9.29
C GLY A 43 -7.17 -10.96 -9.00
N ILE A 44 -6.51 -9.84 -8.61
CA ILE A 44 -7.16 -8.56 -8.37
C ILE A 44 -7.24 -7.80 -9.68
N SER A 45 -8.43 -7.41 -10.09
CA SER A 45 -8.67 -6.66 -11.34
C SER A 45 -8.91 -5.17 -11.10
N ASP A 46 -9.37 -4.78 -9.92
CA ASP A 46 -9.59 -3.38 -9.55
C ASP A 46 -8.36 -2.88 -8.79
N ILE A 47 -7.42 -2.29 -9.54
CA ILE A 47 -6.17 -1.72 -9.01
C ILE A 47 -6.20 -0.21 -9.21
N LEU A 48 -5.92 0.54 -8.15
CA LEU A 48 -5.92 2.00 -8.13
C LEU A 48 -4.50 2.50 -7.80
N LEU A 49 -4.02 3.45 -8.58
CA LEU A 49 -2.69 4.06 -8.39
C LEU A 49 -2.86 5.39 -7.65
N SER A 50 -2.48 5.43 -6.38
CA SER A 50 -2.61 6.63 -5.56
C SER A 50 -1.42 7.56 -5.76
N GLY A 51 -1.70 8.77 -6.26
CA GLY A 51 -0.71 9.85 -6.32
C GLY A 51 0.47 9.62 -7.26
N TYR A 52 0.34 8.75 -8.25
CA TYR A 52 1.38 8.55 -9.26
C TYR A 52 1.47 9.76 -10.21
N HIS A 53 2.67 10.28 -10.41
CA HIS A 53 2.93 11.47 -11.22
C HIS A 53 3.68 11.19 -12.55
N GLY A 54 4.01 9.93 -12.82
CA GLY A 54 4.66 9.53 -14.06
C GLY A 54 3.70 9.48 -15.26
N GLU A 55 4.24 9.16 -16.44
CA GLU A 55 3.42 8.88 -17.61
C GLU A 55 2.48 7.68 -17.34
N ASN A 56 1.21 7.87 -17.62
CA ASN A 56 0.23 6.79 -17.47
C ASN A 56 0.39 5.75 -18.59
N LYS A 57 1.32 4.82 -18.38
CA LYS A 57 1.55 3.65 -19.24
C LYS A 57 0.65 2.47 -18.88
N TYR A 58 -0.06 2.58 -17.78
CA TYR A 58 -0.79 1.48 -17.18
C TYR A 58 -2.28 1.60 -17.47
N LYS A 59 -2.94 0.45 -17.60
CA LYS A 59 -4.40 0.38 -17.79
C LYS A 59 -5.21 0.73 -16.53
N TYR A 60 -4.52 1.00 -15.42
CA TYR A 60 -5.13 1.26 -14.13
C TYR A 60 -5.29 2.75 -13.86
N PRO A 61 -6.39 3.20 -13.21
CA PRO A 61 -6.63 4.61 -12.97
C PRO A 61 -5.67 5.19 -11.94
N ILE A 62 -5.23 6.42 -12.20
CA ILE A 62 -4.49 7.24 -11.26
C ILE A 62 -5.53 8.05 -10.46
N ILE A 63 -5.48 7.93 -9.15
CA ILE A 63 -6.39 8.63 -8.25
C ILE A 63 -5.64 9.75 -7.53
N PRO A 64 -5.97 11.01 -7.80
CA PRO A 64 -5.35 12.13 -7.10
C PRO A 64 -5.88 12.22 -5.67
N ASP A 65 -5.01 12.70 -4.77
CA ASP A 65 -5.37 13.01 -3.40
C ASP A 65 -6.36 14.19 -3.36
N ARG A 66 -7.46 14.04 -2.65
CA ARG A 66 -8.46 15.11 -2.47
C ARG A 66 -8.01 16.16 -1.48
N PHE A 67 -7.12 15.81 -0.56
CA PHE A 67 -6.60 16.67 0.51
C PHE A 67 -5.06 16.59 0.55
N PRO A 68 -4.37 17.26 -0.39
CA PRO A 68 -2.91 17.21 -0.46
C PRO A 68 -2.25 17.65 0.86
N GLY A 69 -1.13 17.02 1.20
CA GLY A 69 -0.38 17.35 2.41
C GLY A 69 -0.91 16.73 3.71
N LYS A 70 -1.91 15.83 3.63
CA LYS A 70 -2.49 15.13 4.78
C LYS A 70 -1.93 13.71 4.98
N GLY A 71 -0.77 13.43 4.41
CA GLY A 71 -0.13 12.12 4.51
C GLY A 71 -0.86 11.00 3.79
N PRO A 72 -0.54 9.73 4.11
CA PRO A 72 -1.09 8.56 3.40
C PRO A 72 -2.62 8.43 3.48
N LEU A 73 -3.25 8.87 4.57
CA LEU A 73 -4.71 8.79 4.69
C LEU A 73 -5.46 9.59 3.62
N GLY A 74 -4.89 10.71 3.16
CA GLY A 74 -5.49 11.50 2.08
C GLY A 74 -5.61 10.70 0.79
N GLY A 75 -4.56 10.01 0.40
CA GLY A 75 -4.54 9.13 -0.76
C GLY A 75 -5.47 7.93 -0.60
N LEU A 76 -5.46 7.31 0.57
CA LEU A 76 -6.34 6.16 0.87
C LEU A 76 -7.82 6.55 0.83
N GLU A 77 -8.18 7.67 1.43
CA GLU A 77 -9.56 8.17 1.42
C GLU A 77 -10.09 8.33 -0.01
N ALA A 78 -9.32 9.00 -0.86
CA ALA A 78 -9.69 9.20 -2.26
C ALA A 78 -9.87 7.88 -3.01
N CYS A 79 -8.95 6.92 -2.80
CA CYS A 79 -9.00 5.60 -3.43
C CYS A 79 -10.16 4.75 -2.92
N PHE A 80 -10.43 4.74 -1.63
CA PHE A 80 -11.54 3.96 -1.05
C PHE A 80 -12.89 4.38 -1.63
N ARG A 81 -13.06 5.67 -1.95
CA ARG A 81 -14.27 6.16 -2.61
C ARG A 81 -14.42 5.71 -4.07
N LYS A 82 -13.32 5.31 -4.70
CA LYS A 82 -13.30 4.82 -6.09
C LYS A 82 -13.22 3.30 -6.19
N ALA A 83 -12.85 2.62 -5.12
CA ALA A 83 -12.76 1.17 -5.09
C ALA A 83 -14.13 0.53 -5.35
N LYS A 84 -14.12 -0.54 -6.14
CA LYS A 84 -15.35 -1.26 -6.56
C LYS A 84 -15.75 -2.39 -5.62
N ASN A 85 -14.87 -2.75 -4.69
CA ASN A 85 -15.05 -3.90 -3.81
C ASN A 85 -15.04 -3.48 -2.34
N PRO A 86 -15.64 -4.28 -1.43
CA PRO A 86 -15.75 -3.93 -0.01
C PRO A 86 -14.43 -3.99 0.77
N TYR A 87 -13.40 -4.61 0.20
CA TYR A 87 -12.07 -4.70 0.80
C TYR A 87 -11.03 -4.09 -0.14
N CYS A 88 -10.01 -3.45 0.45
CA CYS A 88 -8.85 -2.93 -0.26
C CYS A 88 -7.55 -3.46 0.32
N LEU A 89 -6.74 -4.13 -0.50
CA LEU A 89 -5.34 -4.36 -0.20
C LEU A 89 -4.57 -3.06 -0.44
N VAL A 90 -3.91 -2.56 0.58
CA VAL A 90 -3.05 -1.37 0.53
C VAL A 90 -1.60 -1.81 0.49
N LEU A 91 -0.82 -1.27 -0.43
CA LEU A 91 0.61 -1.58 -0.57
C LEU A 91 1.36 -0.35 -1.10
N GLY A 92 2.49 -0.01 -0.48
CA GLY A 92 3.38 1.05 -0.97
C GLY A 92 4.31 0.58 -2.09
N VAL A 93 4.77 1.50 -2.92
CA VAL A 93 5.81 1.22 -3.93
C VAL A 93 7.19 1.03 -3.31
N ASP A 94 7.39 1.49 -2.08
CA ASP A 94 8.67 1.44 -1.38
C ASP A 94 9.00 0.07 -0.74
N VAL A 95 8.12 -0.90 -0.88
CA VAL A 95 8.30 -2.29 -0.43
C VAL A 95 8.20 -3.28 -1.59
N PRO A 96 9.03 -3.15 -2.64
CA PRO A 96 8.89 -3.93 -3.88
C PRO A 96 9.17 -5.43 -3.70
N LEU A 97 9.85 -5.82 -2.61
CA LEU A 97 10.31 -7.19 -2.39
C LEU A 97 9.31 -8.07 -1.64
N VAL A 98 8.21 -7.52 -1.15
CA VAL A 98 7.19 -8.32 -0.44
C VAL A 98 6.63 -9.41 -1.36
N PRO A 99 6.72 -10.70 -0.96
CA PRO A 99 6.20 -11.79 -1.78
C PRO A 99 4.68 -11.75 -1.91
N ALA A 100 4.16 -12.11 -3.08
CA ALA A 100 2.71 -12.22 -3.31
C ALA A 100 2.06 -13.23 -2.36
N GLU A 101 2.78 -14.26 -1.95
CA GLU A 101 2.33 -15.30 -1.01
C GLU A 101 2.00 -14.73 0.38
N GLU A 102 2.81 -13.76 0.86
CA GLU A 102 2.55 -13.06 2.12
C GLU A 102 1.29 -12.19 2.01
N LEU A 103 1.12 -11.50 0.89
CA LEU A 103 -0.10 -10.73 0.64
C LEU A 103 -1.33 -11.63 0.52
N ALA A 104 -1.19 -12.81 -0.06
CA ALA A 104 -2.28 -13.79 -0.13
C ALA A 104 -2.69 -14.28 1.27
N ALA A 105 -1.72 -14.52 2.16
CA ALA A 105 -1.99 -14.91 3.55
C ALA A 105 -2.68 -13.80 4.34
N LEU A 106 -2.22 -12.56 4.19
CA LEU A 106 -2.84 -11.37 4.77
C LEU A 106 -4.30 -11.23 4.31
N ILE A 107 -4.57 -11.36 3.01
CA ILE A 107 -5.93 -11.31 2.45
C ILE A 107 -6.81 -12.41 3.05
N ARG A 108 -6.31 -13.65 3.13
CA ARG A 108 -7.08 -14.76 3.72
C ARG A 108 -7.49 -14.47 5.16
N GLN A 109 -6.57 -14.00 5.99
CA GLN A 109 -6.90 -13.64 7.37
C GLN A 109 -7.94 -12.51 7.41
N SER A 110 -7.78 -11.49 6.59
CA SER A 110 -8.68 -10.33 6.54
C SER A 110 -10.11 -10.70 6.18
N LEU A 111 -10.30 -11.64 5.26
CA LEU A 111 -11.62 -12.09 4.83
C LEU A 111 -12.35 -12.94 5.88
N HIS A 112 -11.65 -13.43 6.89
CA HIS A 112 -12.20 -14.19 8.01
C HIS A 112 -12.23 -13.40 9.33
N SER A 113 -11.79 -12.14 9.31
CA SER A 113 -11.75 -11.25 10.47
C SER A 113 -12.96 -10.33 10.52
N ASP A 114 -13.44 -10.07 11.71
CA ASP A 114 -14.45 -9.04 11.97
C ASP A 114 -13.85 -7.63 12.06
N ALA A 115 -12.53 -7.51 12.19
CA ALA A 115 -11.85 -6.24 12.24
C ALA A 115 -12.01 -5.45 10.92
N LYS A 116 -12.09 -4.14 11.03
CA LYS A 116 -12.21 -3.26 9.84
C LYS A 116 -10.91 -3.09 9.07
N ALA A 117 -9.80 -3.42 9.70
CA ALA A 117 -8.49 -3.47 9.09
C ALA A 117 -7.67 -4.61 9.66
N VAL A 118 -6.89 -5.28 8.81
CA VAL A 118 -5.86 -6.24 9.21
C VAL A 118 -4.57 -5.79 8.54
N ILE A 119 -3.57 -5.43 9.34
CA ILE A 119 -2.28 -4.98 8.84
C ILE A 119 -1.20 -6.05 9.05
N LEU A 120 -0.18 -6.05 8.20
CA LEU A 120 0.94 -6.94 8.33
C LEU A 120 1.85 -6.48 9.47
N SER A 121 2.32 -7.42 10.26
CA SER A 121 3.42 -7.21 11.22
C SER A 121 4.53 -8.23 11.01
N HIS A 122 5.74 -7.88 11.38
CA HIS A 122 6.91 -8.75 11.31
C HIS A 122 7.88 -8.38 12.43
N GLY A 123 8.31 -9.35 13.21
CA GLY A 123 9.26 -9.13 14.29
C GLY A 123 8.86 -8.00 15.26
N GLY A 124 7.57 -7.84 15.53
CA GLY A 124 7.05 -6.78 16.39
C GLY A 124 6.85 -5.42 15.71
N HIS A 125 7.20 -5.28 14.43
CA HIS A 125 6.95 -4.07 13.63
C HIS A 125 5.63 -4.16 12.90
N GLU A 126 4.73 -3.23 13.15
CA GLU A 126 3.46 -3.09 12.46
C GLU A 126 3.62 -2.20 11.21
N GLU A 127 3.09 -2.68 10.09
CA GLU A 127 3.15 -1.99 8.78
C GLU A 127 1.76 -1.53 8.37
N PRO A 128 1.34 -0.32 8.76
CA PRO A 128 -0.02 0.14 8.52
C PRO A 128 -0.36 0.38 7.05
N LEU A 129 0.65 0.58 6.20
CA LEU A 129 0.49 0.75 4.76
C LEU A 129 0.72 -0.56 3.98
N MET A 130 0.66 -1.67 4.68
CA MET A 130 0.66 -3.01 4.13
C MET A 130 -0.44 -3.80 4.85
N GLY A 131 -1.66 -3.65 4.37
CA GLY A 131 -2.82 -4.21 5.05
C GLY A 131 -4.05 -4.30 4.16
N VAL A 132 -5.07 -4.95 4.66
CA VAL A 132 -6.39 -5.01 4.05
C VAL A 132 -7.37 -4.22 4.91
N TYR A 133 -8.04 -3.28 4.29
CA TYR A 133 -8.98 -2.36 4.93
C TYR A 133 -10.37 -2.52 4.31
N ARG A 134 -11.41 -2.36 5.10
CA ARG A 134 -12.77 -2.25 4.55
C ARG A 134 -12.96 -0.86 3.94
N THR A 135 -13.54 -0.79 2.74
CA THR A 135 -13.74 0.47 2.02
C THR A 135 -14.75 1.39 2.71
N GLU A 136 -15.61 0.86 3.56
CA GLU A 136 -16.53 1.65 4.40
C GLU A 136 -15.81 2.63 5.35
N LEU A 137 -14.51 2.46 5.56
CA LEU A 137 -13.69 3.34 6.38
C LEU A 137 -13.41 4.72 5.74
N ALA A 138 -13.84 4.95 4.50
CA ALA A 138 -13.59 6.21 3.80
C ALA A 138 -14.07 7.45 4.59
N ASP A 139 -15.27 7.38 5.19
CA ASP A 139 -15.79 8.49 6.00
C ASP A 139 -15.03 8.70 7.30
N ALA A 140 -14.62 7.62 7.96
CA ALA A 140 -13.77 7.69 9.16
C ALA A 140 -12.37 8.25 8.82
N MET A 141 -11.83 7.94 7.64
CA MET A 141 -10.58 8.55 7.16
C MET A 141 -10.74 10.05 6.91
N LEU A 142 -11.84 10.47 6.30
CA LEU A 142 -12.14 11.88 6.09
C LEU A 142 -12.24 12.63 7.43
N GLU A 143 -12.88 12.06 8.42
CA GLU A 143 -12.95 12.64 9.77
C GLU A 143 -11.55 12.82 10.37
N GLU A 144 -10.69 11.80 10.30
CA GLU A 144 -9.32 11.89 10.82
C GLU A 144 -8.49 12.96 10.11
N ILE A 145 -8.63 13.09 8.78
CA ILE A 145 -7.94 14.08 7.97
C ILE A 145 -8.38 15.51 8.33
N THR A 146 -9.69 15.72 8.55
CA THR A 146 -10.28 17.04 8.76
C THR A 146 -10.18 17.52 10.21
N LEU A 147 -10.41 16.64 11.17
CA LEU A 147 -10.45 16.99 12.60
C LEU A 147 -9.12 16.79 13.32
N ARG A 148 -8.21 16.03 12.74
CA ARG A 148 -6.92 15.67 13.32
C ARG A 148 -5.82 15.82 12.27
N LYS A 149 -4.63 15.31 12.58
CA LYS A 149 -3.47 15.43 11.67
C LYS A 149 -3.36 14.32 10.63
N GLY A 150 -4.35 13.43 10.53
CA GLY A 150 -4.32 12.33 9.57
C GLY A 150 -3.30 11.22 9.89
N ALA A 151 -3.02 10.99 11.17
CA ALA A 151 -2.08 9.95 11.59
C ALA A 151 -2.69 8.56 11.44
N VAL A 152 -2.04 7.68 10.68
CA VAL A 152 -2.55 6.35 10.35
C VAL A 152 -2.78 5.49 11.59
N PHE A 153 -1.84 5.46 12.54
CA PHE A 153 -1.99 4.68 13.77
C PHE A 153 -3.09 5.21 14.69
N ALA A 154 -3.27 6.52 14.77
CA ALA A 154 -4.37 7.11 15.53
C ALA A 154 -5.72 6.68 14.92
N PHE A 155 -5.82 6.70 13.60
CA PHE A 155 -6.97 6.20 12.85
C PHE A 155 -7.25 4.71 13.13
N LEU A 156 -6.22 3.87 13.05
CA LEU A 156 -6.34 2.44 13.30
C LEU A 156 -6.79 2.13 14.73
N ARG A 157 -6.17 2.76 15.72
CA ARG A 157 -6.55 2.58 17.13
C ARG A 157 -8.00 2.98 17.41
N LYS A 158 -8.48 4.05 16.77
CA LYS A 158 -9.86 4.51 16.92
C LYS A 158 -10.87 3.53 16.31
N ASN A 159 -10.56 2.96 15.15
CA ASN A 159 -11.51 2.13 14.39
C ASN A 159 -11.37 0.63 14.66
N GLY A 160 -10.30 0.21 15.33
CA GLY A 160 -9.98 -1.19 15.60
C GLY A 160 -9.29 -1.87 14.43
N TYR A 161 -8.27 -2.65 14.73
CA TYR A 161 -7.52 -3.43 13.75
C TYR A 161 -6.90 -4.68 14.37
N GLU A 162 -6.55 -5.61 13.52
CA GLU A 162 -5.78 -6.81 13.87
C GLU A 162 -4.47 -6.83 13.08
N CYS A 163 -3.52 -7.64 13.54
CA CYS A 163 -2.27 -7.90 12.82
C CYS A 163 -2.24 -9.31 12.24
N TYR A 164 -1.76 -9.42 11.01
CA TYR A 164 -1.26 -10.66 10.44
C TYR A 164 0.25 -10.71 10.72
N GLU A 165 0.69 -11.63 11.58
CA GLU A 165 2.11 -11.79 11.91
C GLU A 165 2.79 -12.63 10.84
N SER A 166 3.65 -12.00 10.03
CA SER A 166 4.41 -12.68 9.01
C SER A 166 5.60 -13.45 9.60
N GLN A 167 5.82 -14.66 9.12
CA GLN A 167 7.01 -15.47 9.42
C GLN A 167 8.08 -15.36 8.32
N ALA A 168 7.85 -14.53 7.32
CA ALA A 168 8.81 -14.32 6.23
C ALA A 168 10.06 -13.58 6.71
N VAL A 169 11.14 -13.70 5.96
CA VAL A 169 12.41 -13.03 6.25
C VAL A 169 12.21 -11.52 6.26
N ALA A 170 12.70 -10.86 7.32
CA ALA A 170 12.49 -9.43 7.58
C ALA A 170 12.93 -8.52 6.41
N TRP A 171 13.94 -8.90 5.67
CA TRP A 171 14.43 -8.13 4.54
C TRP A 171 13.40 -7.94 3.40
N TYR A 172 12.41 -8.83 3.25
CA TYR A 172 11.31 -8.63 2.30
C TYR A 172 10.46 -7.39 2.58
N PHE A 173 10.47 -6.92 3.83
CA PHE A 173 9.69 -5.76 4.26
C PHE A 173 10.50 -4.47 4.30
N SER A 174 11.73 -4.49 3.79
CA SER A 174 12.59 -3.31 3.76
C SER A 174 12.01 -2.23 2.86
N ASN A 175 11.85 -1.03 3.42
CA ASN A 175 11.53 0.16 2.67
C ASN A 175 12.73 0.62 1.88
N ILE A 176 12.56 0.87 0.59
CA ILE A 176 13.60 1.45 -0.24
C ILE A 176 13.39 2.96 -0.30
N ASN A 177 13.84 3.65 0.75
CA ASN A 177 13.64 5.08 0.95
C ASN A 177 14.87 5.95 0.62
N ASP A 178 16.01 5.31 0.44
CA ASP A 178 17.28 5.98 0.16
C ASP A 178 18.11 5.23 -0.87
N SER A 179 19.10 5.92 -1.42
CA SER A 179 19.96 5.39 -2.47
C SER A 179 20.90 4.29 -2.01
N GLU A 180 21.24 4.25 -0.72
CA GLU A 180 22.11 3.24 -0.14
C GLU A 180 21.39 1.90 -0.06
N THR A 181 20.21 1.87 0.55
CA THR A 181 19.35 0.68 0.59
C THR A 181 19.03 0.16 -0.81
N TYR A 182 18.76 1.06 -1.76
CA TYR A 182 18.53 0.68 -3.15
C TYR A 182 19.74 -0.02 -3.77
N LYS A 183 20.94 0.52 -3.56
CA LYS A 183 22.19 -0.06 -4.09
C LYS A 183 22.51 -1.42 -3.47
N GLU A 184 22.29 -1.58 -2.17
CA GLU A 184 22.47 -2.87 -1.49
C GLU A 184 21.58 -3.95 -2.08
N ILE A 185 20.30 -3.63 -2.30
CA ILE A 185 19.33 -4.57 -2.85
C ILE A 185 19.61 -4.85 -4.32
N ALA A 186 19.86 -3.82 -5.13
CA ALA A 186 20.18 -3.96 -6.55
C ALA A 186 21.53 -4.66 -6.81
N GLY A 187 22.49 -4.56 -5.87
CA GLY A 187 23.78 -5.21 -5.96
C GLY A 187 23.80 -6.69 -5.56
N ASN A 188 22.75 -7.18 -4.88
CA ASN A 188 22.62 -8.56 -4.41
C ASN A 188 21.76 -9.43 -5.35
N HIS A 189 21.34 -8.89 -6.47
CA HIS A 189 20.57 -9.53 -7.55
C HIS A 189 21.20 -9.19 -8.91
#